data_6ae7f49a6d376c75aa2241eeb134b477
#
_entry.id   6ae7f49a6d376c75aa2241eeb134b477
#
_cell.length_a   1.000
_cell.length_b   1.000
_cell.length_c   1.000
_cell.angle_alpha   90.00
_cell.angle_beta   90.00
_cell.angle_gamma   90.00
#
_symmetry.space_group_name_H-M   'P 1'
#
loop_
_entity.id
_entity.type
_entity.pdbx_description
1 polymer ?
#
loop_
_entity_poly.entity_id
_entity_poly.type
_entity_poly.pdbx_seq_one_letter_code
_entity_poly.pdbx_strand_id
1 'polypeptide(L)'
;SGFNISLADYLRHGSSSTLSFFLVFYINYCLLIPRYLFEGRIRQYLLLNTLLIICITTGAHLWQEYTFQNHMRGDDDGQHMGPPKWIFILRDVSTMILTAGLSAAIKLSRRWAQMDAARREAEKSRTEAELKNLRNQLNPHFLLNTLNNIYALIAFDADKAQTAVQELSRLLRHVLYDN
;
A
#
# COMPACT_ATOMS: atom_id res chain seq x y z
N SER A 1 37.05 -17.03 -34.10
CA SER A 1 37.69 -16.22 -33.06
C SER A 1 36.63 -15.65 -32.18
N GLY A 2 36.36 -16.36 -31.07
CA GLY A 2 35.32 -16.04 -30.13
C GLY A 2 35.72 -14.85 -29.25
N PHE A 3 34.79 -13.98 -29.03
CA PHE A 3 34.83 -12.89 -28.05
C PHE A 3 34.89 -13.53 -26.65
N ASN A 4 36.07 -13.76 -26.12
CA ASN A 4 36.25 -14.19 -24.73
C ASN A 4 36.18 -12.96 -23.82
N ILE A 5 34.98 -12.42 -23.65
CA ILE A 5 34.75 -11.55 -22.49
C ILE A 5 34.91 -12.43 -21.27
N SER A 6 35.87 -12.12 -20.41
CA SER A 6 36.06 -12.87 -19.16
C SER A 6 34.75 -12.86 -18.38
N LEU A 7 34.34 -14.01 -17.85
CA LEU A 7 33.17 -14.08 -16.97
C LEU A 7 33.22 -13.06 -15.84
N ALA A 8 34.43 -12.74 -15.39
CA ALA A 8 34.71 -11.73 -14.38
C ALA A 8 34.33 -10.29 -14.86
N ASP A 9 34.58 -9.96 -16.14
CA ASP A 9 34.24 -8.65 -16.71
C ASP A 9 32.73 -8.52 -16.93
N TYR A 10 32.08 -9.59 -17.38
CA TYR A 10 30.62 -9.65 -17.51
C TYR A 10 29.93 -9.49 -16.13
N LEU A 11 30.42 -10.19 -15.10
CA LEU A 11 29.92 -10.07 -13.73
C LEU A 11 30.18 -8.70 -13.13
N ARG A 12 31.32 -8.07 -13.43
CA ARG A 12 31.71 -6.75 -12.94
C ARG A 12 30.87 -5.64 -13.56
N HIS A 13 30.54 -5.70 -14.86
CA HIS A 13 29.64 -4.78 -15.55
C HIS A 13 28.18 -4.97 -15.12
N GLY A 14 27.71 -6.21 -15.01
CA GLY A 14 26.36 -6.53 -14.57
C GLY A 14 26.08 -6.17 -13.11
N SER A 15 27.05 -6.35 -12.22
CA SER A 15 26.89 -6.07 -10.79
C SER A 15 26.75 -4.57 -10.48
N SER A 16 27.48 -3.71 -11.17
CA SER A 16 27.43 -2.25 -11.02
C SER A 16 26.04 -1.70 -11.37
N SER A 17 25.47 -2.11 -12.51
CA SER A 17 24.12 -1.70 -12.92
C SER A 17 23.05 -2.23 -11.97
N THR A 18 23.15 -3.49 -11.57
CA THR A 18 22.22 -4.12 -10.63
C THR A 18 22.22 -3.41 -9.28
N LEU A 19 23.40 -3.08 -8.75
CA LEU A 19 23.53 -2.35 -7.49
C LEU A 19 22.88 -0.96 -7.57
N SER A 20 23.05 -0.26 -8.69
CA SER A 20 22.45 1.05 -8.95
C SER A 20 20.92 0.99 -8.91
N PHE A 21 20.30 -0.05 -9.49
CA PHE A 21 18.85 -0.23 -9.45
C PHE A 21 18.33 -0.51 -8.04
N PHE A 22 19.00 -1.38 -7.28
CA PHE A 22 18.65 -1.61 -5.89
C PHE A 22 18.74 -0.32 -5.06
N LEU A 23 19.79 0.46 -5.26
CA LEU A 23 20.00 1.70 -4.52
C LEU A 23 18.91 2.73 -4.82
N VAL A 24 18.54 2.94 -6.10
CA VAL A 24 17.41 3.78 -6.49
C VAL A 24 16.11 3.25 -5.88
N PHE A 25 15.84 1.96 -5.98
CA PHE A 25 14.63 1.35 -5.44
C PHE A 25 14.50 1.58 -3.92
N TYR A 26 15.53 1.24 -3.15
CA TYR A 26 15.47 1.33 -1.69
C TYR A 26 15.44 2.78 -1.19
N ILE A 27 16.22 3.69 -1.79
CA ILE A 27 16.17 5.11 -1.43
C ILE A 27 14.78 5.68 -1.71
N ASN A 28 14.20 5.38 -2.87
CA ASN A 28 12.83 5.77 -3.16
C ASN A 28 11.84 5.17 -2.17
N TYR A 29 11.87 3.84 -2.01
CA TYR A 29 10.91 3.12 -1.19
C TYR A 29 10.95 3.51 0.29
N CYS A 30 12.16 3.68 0.86
CA CYS A 30 12.33 3.92 2.30
C CYS A 30 12.32 5.42 2.67
N LEU A 31 12.84 6.30 1.80
CA LEU A 31 13.08 7.71 2.15
C LEU A 31 12.22 8.68 1.34
N LEU A 32 12.28 8.65 0.00
CA LEU A 32 11.67 9.68 -0.82
C LEU A 32 10.13 9.60 -0.81
N ILE A 33 9.58 8.41 -1.00
CA ILE A 33 8.13 8.21 -1.07
C ILE A 33 7.45 8.56 0.26
N PRO A 34 7.86 8.03 1.44
CA PRO A 34 7.16 8.34 2.67
C PRO A 34 7.29 9.80 3.09
N ARG A 35 8.44 10.42 2.81
CA ARG A 35 8.77 11.77 3.31
C ARG A 35 8.26 12.90 2.40
N TYR A 36 8.19 12.66 1.09
CA TYR A 36 7.83 13.71 0.14
C TYR A 36 6.56 13.41 -0.64
N LEU A 37 6.40 12.20 -1.17
CA LEU A 37 5.23 11.86 -1.96
C LEU A 37 3.96 11.79 -1.09
N PHE A 38 4.04 11.18 0.08
CA PHE A 38 2.89 11.04 0.99
C PHE A 38 2.55 12.31 1.76
N GLU A 39 3.49 13.24 1.87
CA GLU A 39 3.25 14.58 2.44
C GLU A 39 2.70 15.58 1.40
N GLY A 40 2.44 15.14 0.16
CA GLY A 40 1.92 16.00 -0.91
C GLY A 40 2.97 16.90 -1.55
N ARG A 41 4.25 16.73 -1.23
CA ARG A 41 5.37 17.55 -1.75
C ARG A 41 5.92 16.99 -3.07
N ILE A 42 5.03 16.83 -4.06
CA ILE A 42 5.34 16.17 -5.33
C ILE A 42 6.50 16.83 -6.07
N ARG A 43 6.58 18.17 -6.06
CA ARG A 43 7.69 18.89 -6.74
C ARG A 43 9.05 18.54 -6.14
N GLN A 44 9.15 18.49 -4.81
CA GLN A 44 10.39 18.11 -4.11
C GLN A 44 10.75 16.63 -4.37
N TYR A 45 9.74 15.76 -4.37
CA TYR A 45 9.91 14.34 -4.72
C TYR A 45 10.51 14.19 -6.12
N LEU A 46 9.96 14.86 -7.14
CA LEU A 46 10.44 14.79 -8.52
C LEU A 46 11.86 15.35 -8.66
N LEU A 47 12.14 16.50 -8.05
CA LEU A 47 13.48 17.11 -8.09
C LEU A 47 14.54 16.19 -7.45
N LEU A 48 14.27 15.68 -6.26
CA LEU A 48 15.20 14.79 -5.55
C LEU A 48 15.40 13.46 -6.29
N ASN A 49 14.34 12.93 -6.90
CA ASN A 49 14.42 11.70 -7.68
C ASN A 49 15.24 11.90 -8.96
N THR A 50 15.03 13.02 -9.67
CA THR A 50 15.84 13.37 -10.85
C THR A 50 17.31 13.55 -10.47
N LEU A 51 17.60 14.26 -9.38
CA LEU A 51 18.97 14.43 -8.88
C LEU A 51 19.61 13.08 -8.52
N LEU A 52 18.87 12.21 -7.83
CA LEU A 52 19.33 10.88 -7.45
C LEU A 52 19.69 10.03 -8.68
N ILE A 53 18.82 10.01 -9.70
CA ILE A 53 19.07 9.28 -10.94
C ILE A 53 20.31 9.82 -11.66
N ILE A 54 20.45 11.14 -11.77
CA ILE A 54 21.62 11.75 -12.40
C ILE A 54 22.90 11.38 -11.66
N CYS A 55 22.93 11.52 -10.32
CA CYS A 55 24.09 11.18 -9.52
C CYS A 55 24.50 9.71 -9.66
N ILE A 56 23.53 8.79 -9.58
CA ILE A 56 23.81 7.35 -9.66
C ILE A 56 24.25 6.96 -11.06
N THR A 57 23.58 7.46 -12.11
CA THR A 57 23.96 7.18 -13.51
C THR A 57 25.37 7.70 -13.79
N THR A 58 25.66 8.94 -13.42
CA THR A 58 26.98 9.53 -13.62
C THR A 58 28.06 8.77 -12.86
N GLY A 59 27.82 8.43 -11.60
CA GLY A 59 28.74 7.65 -10.78
C GLY A 59 29.01 6.25 -11.35
N ALA A 60 27.97 5.55 -11.81
CA ALA A 60 28.10 4.23 -12.43
C ALA A 60 28.91 4.29 -13.75
N HIS A 61 28.69 5.29 -14.59
CA HIS A 61 29.45 5.45 -15.84
C HIS A 61 30.91 5.84 -15.58
N LEU A 62 31.19 6.74 -14.64
CA LEU A 62 32.56 7.09 -14.26
C LEU A 62 33.30 5.87 -13.68
N TRP A 63 32.65 5.07 -12.87
CA TRP A 63 33.22 3.83 -12.36
C TRP A 63 33.55 2.82 -13.46
N GLN A 64 32.64 2.66 -14.43
CA GLN A 64 32.86 1.81 -15.59
C GLN A 64 34.03 2.29 -16.43
N GLU A 65 34.13 3.60 -16.70
CA GLU A 65 35.22 4.20 -17.48
C GLU A 65 36.58 4.04 -16.77
N TYR A 66 36.63 4.30 -15.48
CA TYR A 66 37.84 4.07 -14.67
C TYR A 66 38.32 2.61 -14.68
N THR A 67 37.36 1.68 -14.57
CA THR A 67 37.68 0.25 -14.57
C THR A 67 38.12 -0.24 -15.95
N PHE A 68 37.51 0.28 -17.01
CA PHE A 68 37.83 -0.06 -18.39
C PHE A 68 39.21 0.47 -18.82
N GLN A 69 39.55 1.71 -18.48
CA GLN A 69 40.87 2.30 -18.76
C GLN A 69 42.01 1.55 -18.09
N ASN A 70 41.82 1.04 -16.90
CA ASN A 70 42.82 0.26 -16.17
C ASN A 70 43.09 -1.12 -16.80
N HIS A 71 42.13 -1.67 -17.57
CA HIS A 71 42.30 -2.98 -18.22
C HIS A 71 42.82 -2.90 -19.66
N MET A 72 42.49 -1.80 -20.39
CA MET A 72 42.92 -1.61 -21.79
C MET A 72 44.32 -1.03 -21.95
N ARG A 73 45.07 -0.79 -20.88
CA ARG A 73 46.46 -0.29 -20.97
C ARG A 73 47.44 -1.33 -21.52
N GLY A 74 46.95 -2.53 -21.88
CA GLY A 74 47.76 -3.66 -22.34
C GLY A 74 47.53 -4.11 -23.78
N ASP A 75 46.49 -3.67 -24.48
CA ASP A 75 46.20 -4.12 -25.85
C ASP A 75 45.86 -2.91 -26.74
N ASP A 76 46.80 -2.60 -27.63
CA ASP A 76 46.73 -1.60 -28.69
C ASP A 76 46.04 -2.24 -29.93
N ASP A 77 45.35 -1.41 -30.72
CA ASP A 77 44.85 -1.68 -32.04
C ASP A 77 43.56 -2.53 -32.24
N GLY A 78 42.44 -1.89 -32.01
CA GLY A 78 41.18 -2.32 -32.63
C GLY A 78 40.09 -1.25 -32.50
N GLN A 79 39.82 -0.50 -33.57
CA GLN A 79 38.63 0.35 -33.70
C GLN A 79 37.38 -0.52 -33.51
N HIS A 80 36.95 -0.75 -32.30
CA HIS A 80 35.66 -1.41 -32.02
C HIS A 80 34.54 -0.38 -32.22
N MET A 81 33.86 -0.49 -33.34
CA MET A 81 32.65 0.20 -33.70
C MET A 81 31.49 -0.34 -32.83
N GLY A 82 31.57 -0.12 -31.52
CA GLY A 82 30.50 -0.45 -30.57
C GLY A 82 29.36 0.59 -30.66
N PRO A 83 28.19 0.26 -30.18
CA PRO A 83 27.07 1.21 -30.13
C PRO A 83 27.48 2.46 -29.37
N PRO A 84 27.00 3.66 -29.80
CA PRO A 84 27.41 4.92 -29.17
C PRO A 84 27.02 4.99 -27.68
N LYS A 85 27.88 5.54 -26.82
CA LYS A 85 27.75 5.58 -25.35
C LYS A 85 26.41 6.14 -24.87
N TRP A 86 25.80 7.07 -25.62
CA TRP A 86 24.52 7.67 -25.25
C TRP A 86 23.34 6.66 -25.22
N ILE A 87 23.40 5.56 -25.97
CA ILE A 87 22.38 4.50 -25.97
C ILE A 87 22.38 3.79 -24.61
N PHE A 88 23.56 3.52 -24.04
CA PHE A 88 23.68 2.90 -22.71
C PHE A 88 23.18 3.83 -21.61
N ILE A 89 23.51 5.12 -21.70
CA ILE A 89 23.02 6.14 -20.75
C ILE A 89 21.49 6.22 -20.82
N LEU A 90 20.91 6.27 -22.03
CA LEU A 90 19.45 6.33 -22.20
C LEU A 90 18.75 5.08 -21.62
N ARG A 91 19.31 3.90 -21.86
CA ARG A 91 18.84 2.64 -21.29
C ARG A 91 18.85 2.69 -19.76
N ASP A 92 19.95 3.09 -19.16
CA ASP A 92 20.14 3.09 -17.72
C ASP A 92 19.21 4.11 -17.03
N VAL A 93 19.11 5.33 -17.58
CA VAL A 93 18.18 6.35 -17.10
C VAL A 93 16.71 5.87 -17.19
N SER A 94 16.32 5.31 -18.34
CA SER A 94 14.94 4.80 -18.50
C SER A 94 14.63 3.67 -17.52
N THR A 95 15.56 2.76 -17.30
CA THR A 95 15.40 1.67 -16.33
C THR A 95 15.31 2.18 -14.90
N MET A 96 16.09 3.20 -14.52
CA MET A 96 16.02 3.83 -13.21
C MET A 96 14.69 4.56 -12.98
N ILE A 97 14.17 5.24 -14.01
CA ILE A 97 12.83 5.87 -13.95
C ILE A 97 11.76 4.81 -13.74
N LEU A 98 11.81 3.71 -14.48
CA LEU A 98 10.89 2.58 -14.31
C LEU A 98 10.99 1.96 -12.91
N THR A 99 12.20 1.81 -12.38
CA THR A 99 12.45 1.29 -11.01
C THR A 99 11.87 2.23 -9.95
N ALA A 100 12.04 3.54 -10.12
CA ALA A 100 11.45 4.53 -9.23
C ALA A 100 9.91 4.51 -9.30
N GLY A 101 9.34 4.41 -10.51
CA GLY A 101 7.90 4.26 -10.72
C GLY A 101 7.34 2.98 -10.10
N LEU A 102 8.03 1.85 -10.26
CA LEU A 102 7.65 0.59 -9.65
C LEU A 102 7.66 0.65 -8.12
N SER A 103 8.71 1.25 -7.54
CA SER A 103 8.78 1.44 -6.07
C SER A 103 7.63 2.28 -5.55
N ALA A 104 7.25 3.34 -6.26
CA ALA A 104 6.11 4.20 -5.94
C ALA A 104 4.78 3.42 -6.06
N ALA A 105 4.59 2.67 -7.14
CA ALA A 105 3.39 1.87 -7.36
C ALA A 105 3.19 0.82 -6.26
N ILE A 106 4.24 0.08 -5.89
CA ILE A 106 4.18 -0.91 -4.79
C ILE A 106 3.82 -0.24 -3.46
N LYS A 107 4.48 0.89 -3.14
CA LYS A 107 4.24 1.59 -1.87
C LYS A 107 2.84 2.18 -1.80
N LEU A 108 2.36 2.77 -2.88
CA LEU A 108 1.01 3.34 -2.98
C LEU A 108 -0.06 2.25 -2.88
N SER A 109 0.11 1.14 -3.61
CA SER A 109 -0.81 -0.01 -3.56
C SER A 109 -0.93 -0.57 -2.13
N ARG A 110 0.20 -0.75 -1.43
CA ARG A 110 0.20 -1.19 -0.02
C ARG A 110 -0.53 -0.20 0.89
N ARG A 111 -0.30 1.09 0.70
CA ARG A 111 -1.00 2.12 1.50
C ARG A 111 -2.50 2.09 1.25
N TRP A 112 -2.93 1.96 0.00
CA TRP A 112 -4.35 1.86 -0.35
C TRP A 112 -5.00 0.63 0.28
N ALA A 113 -4.35 -0.53 0.19
CA ALA A 113 -4.83 -1.75 0.83
C ALA A 113 -4.98 -1.61 2.35
N GLN A 114 -4.03 -0.95 3.02
CA GLN A 114 -4.11 -0.68 4.45
C GLN A 114 -5.26 0.28 4.81
N MET A 115 -5.44 1.34 4.02
CA MET A 115 -6.54 2.30 4.23
C MET A 115 -7.91 1.65 4.00
N ASP A 116 -8.03 0.81 2.96
CA ASP A 116 -9.27 0.08 2.67
C ASP A 116 -9.61 -0.92 3.79
N ALA A 117 -8.62 -1.66 4.29
CA ALA A 117 -8.80 -2.56 5.42
C ALA A 117 -9.23 -1.80 6.70
N ALA A 118 -8.58 -0.68 7.01
CA ALA A 118 -8.95 0.15 8.16
C ALA A 118 -10.37 0.74 8.03
N ARG A 119 -10.75 1.15 6.81
CA ARG A 119 -12.11 1.64 6.53
C ARG A 119 -13.16 0.56 6.76
N ARG A 120 -12.95 -0.65 6.23
CA ARG A 120 -13.86 -1.78 6.43
C ARG A 120 -14.01 -2.15 7.90
N GLU A 121 -12.93 -2.12 8.66
CA GLU A 121 -12.99 -2.40 10.10
C GLU A 121 -13.77 -1.32 10.86
N ALA A 122 -13.58 -0.04 10.49
CA ALA A 122 -14.34 1.06 11.07
C ALA A 122 -15.85 0.96 10.74
N GLU A 123 -16.20 0.62 9.49
CA GLU A 123 -17.59 0.40 9.08
C GLU A 123 -18.23 -0.76 9.84
N LYS A 124 -17.50 -1.89 10.00
CA LYS A 124 -17.97 -3.04 10.78
C LYS A 124 -18.21 -2.68 12.24
N SER A 125 -17.24 -2.00 12.87
CA SER A 125 -17.36 -1.55 14.26
C SER A 125 -18.55 -0.60 14.47
N ARG A 126 -18.79 0.29 13.49
CA ARG A 126 -19.94 1.19 13.50
C ARG A 126 -21.27 0.41 13.44
N THR A 127 -21.38 -0.54 12.50
CA THR A 127 -22.57 -1.38 12.36
C THR A 127 -22.84 -2.20 13.63
N GLU A 128 -21.80 -2.77 14.24
CA GLU A 128 -21.92 -3.50 15.51
C GLU A 128 -22.38 -2.58 16.65
N ALA A 129 -21.88 -1.35 16.71
CA ALA A 129 -22.31 -0.37 17.70
C ALA A 129 -23.78 0.06 17.49
N GLU A 130 -24.20 0.25 16.24
CA GLU A 130 -25.59 0.57 15.88
C GLU A 130 -26.53 -0.58 16.29
N LEU A 131 -26.16 -1.84 15.96
CA LEU A 131 -26.93 -3.02 16.37
C LEU A 131 -27.02 -3.15 17.90
N LYS A 132 -25.92 -2.91 18.60
CA LYS A 132 -25.91 -2.92 20.07
C LYS A 132 -26.82 -1.84 20.66
N ASN A 133 -26.79 -0.65 20.06
CA ASN A 133 -27.67 0.46 20.46
C ASN A 133 -29.16 0.11 20.25
N LEU A 134 -29.49 -0.44 19.09
CA LEU A 134 -30.84 -0.90 18.77
C LEU A 134 -31.32 -1.96 19.77
N ARG A 135 -30.47 -2.96 20.08
CA ARG A 135 -30.77 -3.97 21.11
C ARG A 135 -31.02 -3.37 22.49
N ASN A 136 -30.24 -2.35 22.86
CA ASN A 136 -30.39 -1.68 24.15
C ASN A 136 -31.69 -0.87 24.23
N GLN A 137 -32.19 -0.34 23.12
CA GLN A 137 -33.48 0.37 23.06
C GLN A 137 -34.66 -0.56 23.38
N LEU A 138 -34.55 -1.85 23.08
CA LEU A 138 -35.60 -2.84 23.40
C LEU A 138 -35.69 -3.19 24.89
N ASN A 139 -34.75 -2.75 25.70
CA ASN A 139 -34.65 -3.08 27.12
C ASN A 139 -35.07 -4.53 27.44
N PRO A 140 -34.18 -5.54 27.28
CA PRO A 140 -34.54 -6.95 27.40
C PRO A 140 -35.16 -7.30 28.76
N HIS A 141 -34.71 -6.61 29.81
CA HIS A 141 -35.20 -6.80 31.15
C HIS A 141 -36.68 -6.34 31.32
N PHE A 142 -37.02 -5.21 30.67
CA PHE A 142 -38.41 -4.74 30.66
C PHE A 142 -39.32 -5.74 29.94
N LEU A 143 -38.90 -6.25 28.76
CA LEU A 143 -39.67 -7.26 28.00
C LEU A 143 -39.89 -8.54 28.80
N LEU A 144 -38.83 -9.07 29.42
CA LEU A 144 -38.93 -10.28 30.23
C LEU A 144 -39.86 -10.07 31.43
N ASN A 145 -39.75 -8.94 32.14
CA ASN A 145 -40.63 -8.61 33.26
C ASN A 145 -42.08 -8.45 32.83
N THR A 146 -42.34 -7.78 31.72
CA THR A 146 -43.70 -7.61 31.17
C THR A 146 -44.27 -8.96 30.78
N LEU A 147 -43.53 -9.84 30.12
CA LEU A 147 -43.96 -11.21 29.80
C LEU A 147 -44.27 -12.03 31.07
N ASN A 148 -43.44 -11.94 32.08
CA ASN A 148 -43.70 -12.64 33.37
C ASN A 148 -44.94 -12.11 34.06
N ASN A 149 -45.23 -10.81 33.99
CA ASN A 149 -46.44 -10.22 34.55
C ASN A 149 -47.67 -10.68 33.75
N ILE A 150 -47.59 -10.72 32.44
CA ILE A 150 -48.69 -11.24 31.57
C ILE A 150 -48.96 -12.71 31.92
N TYR A 151 -47.91 -13.52 32.04
CA TYR A 151 -48.04 -14.93 32.44
C TYR A 151 -48.75 -15.10 33.77
N ALA A 152 -48.41 -14.29 34.76
CA ALA A 152 -49.11 -14.31 36.05
C ALA A 152 -50.58 -13.88 35.90
N LEU A 153 -50.90 -12.88 35.08
CA LEU A 153 -52.28 -12.42 34.84
C LEU A 153 -53.17 -13.47 34.20
N ILE A 154 -52.64 -14.36 33.36
CA ILE A 154 -53.41 -15.44 32.70
C ILE A 154 -54.13 -16.31 33.77
N ALA A 155 -53.54 -16.55 34.91
CA ALA A 155 -54.10 -17.38 35.99
C ALA A 155 -55.23 -16.70 36.76
N PHE A 156 -55.29 -15.33 36.76
CA PHE A 156 -56.22 -14.56 37.57
C PHE A 156 -57.29 -13.78 36.77
N ASP A 157 -56.89 -13.28 35.58
CA ASP A 157 -57.74 -12.43 34.75
C ASP A 157 -57.31 -12.50 33.27
N ALA A 158 -57.90 -13.39 32.52
CA ALA A 158 -57.54 -13.65 31.11
C ALA A 158 -57.77 -12.44 30.20
N ASP A 159 -58.79 -11.62 30.47
CA ASP A 159 -59.13 -10.45 29.64
C ASP A 159 -58.09 -9.34 29.81
N LYS A 160 -57.63 -9.14 31.04
CA LYS A 160 -56.50 -8.21 31.29
C LYS A 160 -55.19 -8.71 30.72
N ALA A 161 -54.94 -10.02 30.75
CA ALA A 161 -53.76 -10.59 30.10
C ALA A 161 -53.78 -10.35 28.58
N GLN A 162 -54.94 -10.53 27.94
CA GLN A 162 -55.09 -10.26 26.51
C GLN A 162 -54.87 -8.79 26.14
N THR A 163 -55.37 -7.86 26.95
CA THR A 163 -55.14 -6.42 26.78
C THR A 163 -53.68 -6.09 26.90
N ALA A 164 -52.98 -6.62 27.90
CA ALA A 164 -51.54 -6.37 28.13
C ALA A 164 -50.67 -6.92 26.96
N VAL A 165 -51.02 -8.06 26.37
CA VAL A 165 -50.37 -8.56 25.13
C VAL A 165 -50.58 -7.61 23.95
N GLN A 166 -51.76 -7.03 23.76
CA GLN A 166 -52.02 -6.07 22.70
C GLN A 166 -51.21 -4.79 22.89
N GLU A 167 -51.12 -4.27 24.10
CA GLU A 167 -50.33 -3.08 24.42
C GLU A 167 -48.85 -3.32 24.19
N LEU A 168 -48.32 -4.45 24.63
CA LEU A 168 -46.94 -4.84 24.40
C LEU A 168 -46.65 -4.95 22.88
N SER A 169 -47.57 -5.53 22.12
CA SER A 169 -47.45 -5.65 20.65
C SER A 169 -47.43 -4.27 19.97
N ARG A 170 -48.23 -3.31 20.43
CA ARG A 170 -48.24 -1.94 19.93
C ARG A 170 -46.88 -1.24 20.23
N LEU A 171 -46.40 -1.38 21.46
CA LEU A 171 -45.12 -0.80 21.87
C LEU A 171 -43.95 -1.35 21.05
N LEU A 172 -43.90 -2.68 20.87
CA LEU A 172 -42.85 -3.31 20.06
C LEU A 172 -42.89 -2.85 18.59
N ARG A 173 -44.12 -2.73 18.03
CA ARG A 173 -44.26 -2.22 16.67
C ARG A 173 -43.78 -0.78 16.53
N HIS A 174 -44.11 0.10 17.48
CA HIS A 174 -43.62 1.49 17.48
C HIS A 174 -42.10 1.57 17.57
N VAL A 175 -41.49 0.79 18.46
CA VAL A 175 -40.02 0.80 18.64
C VAL A 175 -39.27 0.17 17.46
N LEU A 176 -39.88 -0.80 16.75
CA LEU A 176 -39.20 -1.50 15.66
C LEU A 176 -39.43 -0.89 14.27
N TYR A 177 -40.55 -0.17 14.06
CA TYR A 177 -40.96 0.29 12.71
C TYR A 177 -41.15 1.80 12.58
N ASP A 178 -41.34 2.54 13.70
CA ASP A 178 -41.62 3.98 13.67
C ASP A 178 -40.39 4.86 14.06
N ASN A 179 -39.20 4.25 14.08
CA ASN A 179 -37.97 4.98 14.44
C ASN A 179 -37.08 5.20 13.23
#